data_6d5cfa21691cbd90f6e70121c725af70
#
_entry.id   6d5cfa21691cbd90f6e70121c725af70
#
_cell.length_a   1.000
_cell.length_b   1.000
_cell.length_c   1.000
_cell.angle_alpha   90.00
_cell.angle_beta   90.00
_cell.angle_gamma   90.00
#
_symmetry.space_group_name_H-M   'P 1'
#
loop_
_entity.id
_entity.type
_entity.pdbx_description
1 polymer ?
#
loop_
_entity_poly.entity_id
_entity_poly.type
_entity_poly.pdbx_seq_one_letter_code
_entity_poly.pdbx_strand_id
1 'polypeptide(L)'
;MPKLTHFDDNGNPNMVDVSQKETTVRIAEASGYVYMEKATLNTVLNKEISKGDVFQIAKISGIMASKQTSSIIPLCHPIIIDKVTLEILPDLDKSRVFITSSVTCRGATGVEMEALTAVSVAALTIYDMCLSLIHI
;
A
#
# COMPACT_ATOMS: atom_id res chain seq x y z
N MET A 1 20.01 24.20 2.08
CA MET A 1 19.06 23.31 1.41
C MET A 1 19.19 21.90 1.91
N PRO A 2 18.09 21.25 2.22
CA PRO A 2 18.15 19.83 2.59
C PRO A 2 18.71 19.02 1.42
N LYS A 3 19.53 18.06 1.73
CA LYS A 3 20.15 17.17 0.76
C LYS A 3 19.30 15.91 0.61
N LEU A 4 19.15 15.46 -0.64
CA LEU A 4 18.46 14.20 -0.90
C LEU A 4 19.34 13.05 -0.42
N THR A 5 18.82 12.27 0.54
CA THR A 5 19.61 11.21 1.20
C THR A 5 19.80 9.96 0.34
N HIS A 6 18.96 9.76 -0.70
CA HIS A 6 19.08 8.62 -1.60
C HIS A 6 20.09 8.85 -2.74
N PHE A 7 20.81 9.95 -2.71
CA PHE A 7 21.91 10.22 -3.64
C PHE A 7 23.16 10.53 -2.85
N ASP A 8 24.29 9.99 -3.29
CA ASP A 8 25.60 10.29 -2.69
C ASP A 8 26.11 11.67 -3.18
N ASP A 9 27.29 12.07 -2.72
CA ASP A 9 27.89 13.35 -3.08
C ASP A 9 28.20 13.47 -4.58
N ASN A 10 28.29 12.35 -5.28
CA ASN A 10 28.54 12.30 -6.72
C ASN A 10 27.24 12.20 -7.56
N GLY A 11 26.07 12.27 -6.93
CA GLY A 11 24.76 12.19 -7.60
C GLY A 11 24.31 10.78 -7.94
N ASN A 12 24.99 9.75 -7.45
CA ASN A 12 24.61 8.37 -7.69
C ASN A 12 23.55 7.90 -6.68
N PRO A 13 22.63 7.00 -7.09
CA PRO A 13 21.67 6.42 -6.15
C PRO A 13 22.39 5.74 -4.97
N ASN A 14 21.87 5.94 -3.79
CA ASN A 14 22.48 5.47 -2.57
C ASN A 14 21.44 5.03 -1.55
N MET A 15 21.58 3.81 -1.03
CA MET A 15 20.79 3.32 0.08
C MET A 15 21.37 3.85 1.39
N VAL A 16 20.52 4.54 2.15
CA VAL A 16 20.97 5.20 3.40
C VAL A 16 21.50 4.18 4.40
N ASP A 17 22.65 4.49 5.02
CA ASP A 17 23.19 3.67 6.10
C ASP A 17 22.44 3.97 7.40
N VAL A 18 21.78 2.95 7.95
CA VAL A 18 21.01 3.06 9.19
C VAL A 18 21.62 2.22 10.32
N SER A 19 22.85 1.70 10.12
CA SER A 19 23.51 0.80 11.08
C SER A 19 23.74 1.44 12.46
N GLN A 20 23.86 2.77 12.52
CA GLN A 20 24.08 3.52 13.76
C GLN A 20 22.81 4.05 14.41
N LYS A 21 21.65 3.85 13.79
CA LYS A 21 20.40 4.30 14.35
C LYS A 21 19.88 3.34 15.42
N GLU A 22 19.25 3.91 16.43
CA GLU A 22 18.60 3.12 17.48
C GLU A 22 17.36 2.43 16.94
N THR A 23 17.11 1.23 17.47
CA THR A 23 15.87 0.49 17.17
C THR A 23 14.74 1.02 18.04
N THR A 24 13.69 1.51 17.41
CA THR A 24 12.49 2.01 18.09
C THR A 24 11.24 1.41 17.46
N VAL A 25 10.12 1.50 18.18
CA VAL A 25 8.80 1.17 17.60
C VAL A 25 8.43 2.27 16.62
N ARG A 26 8.07 1.88 15.40
CA ARG A 26 7.70 2.80 14.33
C ARG A 26 6.36 2.41 13.75
N ILE A 27 5.53 3.40 13.52
CA ILE A 27 4.20 3.22 12.93
C ILE A 27 4.08 4.19 11.77
N ALA A 28 3.61 3.71 10.64
CA ALA A 28 3.26 4.55 9.50
C ALA A 28 1.85 4.24 9.03
N GLU A 29 1.13 5.27 8.65
CA GLU A 29 -0.21 5.15 8.09
C GLU A 29 -0.22 5.77 6.70
N ALA A 30 -0.97 5.14 5.79
CA ALA A 30 -1.17 5.65 4.44
C ALA A 30 -2.63 5.48 4.06
N SER A 31 -3.08 6.27 3.10
CA SER A 31 -4.44 6.16 2.59
C SER A 31 -4.50 6.51 1.12
N GLY A 32 -5.57 6.08 0.48
CA GLY A 32 -5.84 6.40 -0.91
C GLY A 32 -7.27 6.06 -1.29
N TYR A 33 -7.65 6.45 -2.49
CA TYR A 33 -8.98 6.21 -3.00
C TYR A 33 -8.90 5.54 -4.36
N VAL A 34 -9.89 4.67 -4.62
CA VAL A 34 -10.17 4.17 -5.96
C VAL A 34 -11.54 4.69 -6.35
N TYR A 35 -11.58 5.50 -7.41
CA TYR A 35 -12.85 6.01 -7.95
C TYR A 35 -13.36 5.08 -9.01
N MET A 36 -14.67 4.85 -9.00
CA MET A 36 -15.33 4.00 -9.99
C MET A 36 -16.77 4.45 -10.17
N GLU A 37 -17.41 4.01 -11.24
CA GLU A 37 -18.82 4.29 -11.44
C GLU A 37 -19.66 3.63 -10.34
N LYS A 38 -20.76 4.28 -9.98
CA LYS A 38 -21.63 3.79 -8.92
C LYS A 38 -22.16 2.38 -9.21
N ALA A 39 -22.45 2.09 -10.46
CA ALA A 39 -22.90 0.75 -10.88
C ALA A 39 -21.84 -0.31 -10.59
N THR A 40 -20.57 0.01 -10.86
CA THR A 40 -19.46 -0.89 -10.58
C THR A 40 -19.34 -1.14 -9.07
N LEU A 41 -19.40 -0.07 -8.28
CA LEU A 41 -19.31 -0.19 -6.83
C LEU A 41 -20.45 -1.03 -6.24
N ASN A 42 -21.68 -0.85 -6.75
CA ASN A 42 -22.82 -1.66 -6.34
C ASN A 42 -22.59 -3.14 -6.65
N THR A 43 -22.04 -3.45 -7.82
CA THR A 43 -21.72 -4.84 -8.20
C THR A 43 -20.69 -5.45 -7.24
N VAL A 44 -19.68 -4.68 -6.87
CA VAL A 44 -18.66 -5.11 -5.88
C VAL A 44 -19.31 -5.40 -4.53
N LEU A 45 -20.17 -4.48 -4.06
CA LEU A 45 -20.84 -4.60 -2.76
C LEU A 45 -21.80 -5.78 -2.70
N ASN A 46 -22.44 -6.08 -3.81
CA ASN A 46 -23.35 -7.22 -3.92
C ASN A 46 -22.62 -8.54 -4.17
N LYS A 47 -21.29 -8.50 -4.23
CA LYS A 47 -20.43 -9.68 -4.45
C LYS A 47 -20.75 -10.42 -5.74
N GLU A 48 -21.09 -9.67 -6.78
CA GLU A 48 -21.47 -10.21 -8.09
C GLU A 48 -20.28 -10.38 -9.03
N ILE A 49 -19.05 -10.19 -8.55
CA ILE A 49 -17.85 -10.34 -9.37
C ILE A 49 -17.41 -11.80 -9.35
N SER A 50 -17.22 -12.36 -10.53
CA SER A 50 -16.87 -13.76 -10.70
C SER A 50 -15.51 -14.14 -10.11
N LYS A 51 -14.60 -13.18 -9.96
CA LYS A 51 -13.27 -13.40 -9.38
C LYS A 51 -13.27 -13.55 -7.86
N GLY A 52 -14.41 -13.29 -7.18
CA GLY A 52 -14.54 -13.43 -5.74
C GLY A 52 -14.77 -12.13 -4.99
N ASP A 53 -14.54 -12.15 -3.69
CA ASP A 53 -14.73 -10.97 -2.81
C ASP A 53 -13.58 -9.99 -3.01
N VAL A 54 -13.87 -8.90 -3.70
CA VAL A 54 -12.87 -7.91 -4.12
C VAL A 54 -12.13 -7.33 -2.92
N PHE A 55 -12.85 -6.92 -1.88
CA PHE A 55 -12.22 -6.25 -0.74
C PHE A 55 -11.35 -7.20 0.08
N GLN A 56 -11.77 -8.44 0.27
CA GLN A 56 -10.97 -9.42 0.99
C GLN A 56 -9.68 -9.76 0.23
N ILE A 57 -9.79 -9.94 -1.07
CA ILE A 57 -8.61 -10.22 -1.90
C ILE A 57 -7.67 -9.02 -1.90
N ALA A 58 -8.19 -7.81 -2.00
CA ALA A 58 -7.39 -6.59 -1.96
C ALA A 58 -6.65 -6.43 -0.62
N LYS A 59 -7.30 -6.74 0.50
CA LYS A 59 -6.66 -6.72 1.82
C LYS A 59 -5.47 -7.68 1.88
N ILE A 60 -5.67 -8.91 1.44
CA ILE A 60 -4.61 -9.93 1.43
C ILE A 60 -3.46 -9.46 0.54
N SER A 61 -3.76 -8.96 -0.65
CA SER A 61 -2.74 -8.46 -1.57
C SER A 61 -1.92 -7.33 -0.98
N GLY A 62 -2.58 -6.40 -0.32
CA GLY A 62 -1.90 -5.27 0.33
C GLY A 62 -0.99 -5.71 1.45
N ILE A 63 -1.44 -6.65 2.28
CA ILE A 63 -0.62 -7.21 3.35
C ILE A 63 0.61 -7.91 2.77
N MET A 64 0.42 -8.75 1.77
CA MET A 64 1.52 -9.45 1.11
C MET A 64 2.51 -8.47 0.48
N ALA A 65 2.00 -7.44 -0.19
CA ALA A 65 2.83 -6.44 -0.85
C ALA A 65 3.68 -5.65 0.15
N SER A 66 3.14 -5.32 1.33
CA SER A 66 3.91 -4.62 2.35
C SER A 66 5.15 -5.41 2.77
N LYS A 67 5.05 -6.74 2.78
CA LYS A 67 6.16 -7.64 3.10
C LYS A 67 7.20 -7.75 1.98
N GLN A 68 6.86 -7.32 0.78
CA GLN A 68 7.71 -7.38 -0.42
C GLN A 68 8.25 -6.01 -0.83
N THR A 69 8.05 -4.99 -0.02
CA THR A 69 8.37 -3.60 -0.38
C THR A 69 9.81 -3.43 -0.83
N SER A 70 10.77 -3.99 -0.11
CA SER A 70 12.19 -3.88 -0.46
C SER A 70 12.55 -4.59 -1.76
N SER A 71 11.73 -5.54 -2.20
CA SER A 71 11.92 -6.21 -3.50
C SER A 71 11.40 -5.37 -4.67
N ILE A 72 10.58 -4.36 -4.40
CA ILE A 72 9.94 -3.52 -5.42
C ILE A 72 10.59 -2.13 -5.46
N ILE A 73 10.89 -1.56 -4.32
CA ILE A 73 11.44 -0.21 -4.18
C ILE A 73 12.96 -0.34 -3.98
N PRO A 74 13.76 0.12 -4.96
CA PRO A 74 15.18 -0.25 -5.04
C PRO A 74 16.04 0.11 -3.82
N LEU A 75 15.82 1.28 -3.25
CA LEU A 75 16.69 1.79 -2.17
C LEU A 75 16.04 1.68 -0.80
N CYS A 76 14.99 0.85 -0.68
CA CYS A 76 14.29 0.60 0.56
C CYS A 76 14.93 -0.56 1.31
N HIS A 77 15.18 -0.38 2.61
CA HIS A 77 15.73 -1.44 3.45
C HIS A 77 14.69 -2.54 3.69
N PRO A 78 15.09 -3.82 3.70
CA PRO A 78 14.19 -4.88 4.15
C PRO A 78 13.89 -4.72 5.63
N ILE A 79 12.61 -4.76 5.98
CA ILE A 79 12.13 -4.54 7.35
C ILE A 79 11.26 -5.72 7.76
N ILE A 80 11.46 -6.18 8.98
CA ILE A 80 10.59 -7.17 9.60
C ILE A 80 9.38 -6.42 10.17
N ILE A 81 8.20 -6.71 9.62
CA ILE A 81 6.97 -6.05 10.01
C ILE A 81 6.33 -6.82 11.17
N ASP A 82 5.95 -6.10 12.22
CA ASP A 82 5.25 -6.69 13.36
C ASP A 82 3.74 -6.76 13.14
N LYS A 83 3.17 -5.77 12.46
CA LYS A 83 1.72 -5.72 12.22
C LYS A 83 1.41 -4.90 10.99
N VAL A 84 0.47 -5.40 10.19
CA VAL A 84 -0.13 -4.67 9.07
C VAL A 84 -1.64 -4.71 9.25
N THR A 85 -2.28 -3.55 9.18
CA THR A 85 -3.73 -3.45 9.17
C THR A 85 -4.15 -2.70 7.91
N LEU A 86 -5.08 -3.27 7.16
CA LEU A 86 -5.72 -2.60 6.03
C LEU A 86 -7.22 -2.53 6.29
N GLU A 87 -7.79 -1.36 6.02
CA GLU A 87 -9.23 -1.17 5.99
C GLU A 87 -9.64 -0.67 4.61
N ILE A 88 -10.74 -1.22 4.10
CA ILE A 88 -11.29 -0.86 2.79
C ILE A 88 -12.76 -0.55 3.00
N LEU A 89 -13.14 0.71 2.80
CA LEU A 89 -14.48 1.20 3.05
C LEU A 89 -15.09 1.80 1.79
N PRO A 90 -16.26 1.31 1.36
CA PRO A 90 -16.95 1.90 0.23
C PRO A 90 -17.61 3.25 0.61
N ASP A 91 -17.64 4.17 -0.35
CA ASP A 91 -18.32 5.44 -0.24
C ASP A 91 -19.19 5.61 -1.49
N LEU A 92 -20.45 5.21 -1.38
CA LEU A 92 -21.39 5.26 -2.50
C LEU A 92 -21.70 6.68 -2.93
N ASP A 93 -21.73 7.62 -2.00
CA ASP A 93 -22.07 9.02 -2.32
C ASP A 93 -21.03 9.65 -3.24
N LYS A 94 -19.75 9.30 -3.03
CA LYS A 94 -18.65 9.83 -3.82
C LYS A 94 -18.14 8.85 -4.88
N SER A 95 -18.80 7.72 -5.04
CA SER A 95 -18.44 6.68 -6.03
C SER A 95 -16.97 6.29 -5.93
N ARG A 96 -16.53 5.91 -4.71
CA ARG A 96 -15.14 5.57 -4.46
C ARG A 96 -15.00 4.56 -3.32
N VAL A 97 -13.84 3.97 -3.25
CA VAL A 97 -13.42 3.10 -2.15
C VAL A 97 -12.28 3.79 -1.43
N PHE A 98 -12.37 3.89 -0.12
CA PHE A 98 -11.31 4.45 0.72
C PHE A 98 -10.47 3.32 1.31
N ILE A 99 -9.16 3.38 1.10
CA ILE A 99 -8.22 2.37 1.57
C ILE A 99 -7.28 3.04 2.56
N THR A 100 -7.14 2.44 3.74
CA THR A 100 -6.16 2.89 4.73
C THR A 100 -5.28 1.72 5.13
N SER A 101 -4.02 2.00 5.42
CA SER A 101 -3.08 1.02 5.96
C SER A 101 -2.41 1.58 7.21
N SER A 102 -2.07 0.69 8.13
CA SER A 102 -1.23 1.00 9.28
C SER A 102 -0.21 -0.12 9.41
N VAL A 103 1.06 0.24 9.42
CA VAL A 103 2.16 -0.72 9.52
C VAL A 103 3.01 -0.39 10.73
N THR A 104 3.28 -1.40 11.54
CA THR A 104 4.09 -1.28 12.76
C THR A 104 5.32 -2.16 12.64
N CYS A 105 6.46 -1.64 13.03
CA CYS A 105 7.70 -2.41 13.14
C CYS A 105 8.54 -1.93 14.30
N ARG A 106 9.54 -2.73 14.67
CA ARG A 106 10.68 -2.30 15.47
C ARG A 106 11.88 -2.26 14.55
N GLY A 107 12.47 -1.09 14.40
CA GLY A 107 13.57 -0.97 13.47
C GLY A 107 14.30 0.34 13.55
N ALA A 108 15.36 0.44 12.76
CA ALA A 108 16.22 1.60 12.68
C ALA A 108 15.73 2.62 11.63
N THR A 109 14.69 2.29 10.88
CA THR A 109 14.09 3.17 9.87
C THR A 109 12.58 3.04 9.88
N GLY A 110 11.89 3.98 9.27
CA GLY A 110 10.44 4.00 9.22
C GLY A 110 9.85 2.98 8.25
N VAL A 111 8.55 2.83 8.28
CA VAL A 111 7.78 1.87 7.47
C VAL A 111 6.80 2.58 6.52
N GLU A 112 7.13 3.81 6.14
CA GLU A 112 6.28 4.61 5.24
C GLU A 112 6.08 3.91 3.90
N MET A 113 7.15 3.34 3.34
CA MET A 113 7.08 2.67 2.05
C MET A 113 6.24 1.40 2.11
N GLU A 114 6.31 0.67 3.22
CA GLU A 114 5.48 -0.51 3.45
C GLU A 114 3.99 -0.14 3.50
N ALA A 115 3.67 0.94 4.20
CA ALA A 115 2.29 1.42 4.29
C ALA A 115 1.76 1.90 2.93
N LEU A 116 2.57 2.67 2.19
CA LEU A 116 2.22 3.16 0.86
C LEU A 116 2.09 2.02 -0.16
N THR A 117 2.98 1.05 -0.10
CA THR A 117 2.94 -0.13 -0.98
C THR A 117 1.67 -0.94 -0.71
N ALA A 118 1.30 -1.12 0.55
CA ALA A 118 0.08 -1.83 0.92
C ALA A 118 -1.17 -1.19 0.30
N VAL A 119 -1.32 0.12 0.43
CA VAL A 119 -2.45 0.86 -0.15
C VAL A 119 -2.42 0.78 -1.67
N SER A 120 -1.26 0.98 -2.28
CA SER A 120 -1.11 0.99 -3.74
C SER A 120 -1.47 -0.35 -4.37
N VAL A 121 -1.00 -1.45 -3.79
CA VAL A 121 -1.28 -2.79 -4.32
C VAL A 121 -2.73 -3.20 -4.03
N ALA A 122 -3.29 -2.82 -2.89
CA ALA A 122 -4.72 -3.02 -2.64
C ALA A 122 -5.56 -2.31 -3.70
N ALA A 123 -5.22 -1.06 -4.04
CA ALA A 123 -5.89 -0.31 -5.09
C ALA A 123 -5.77 -0.97 -6.46
N LEU A 124 -4.56 -1.42 -6.82
CA LEU A 124 -4.32 -2.16 -8.07
C LEU A 124 -5.14 -3.45 -8.12
N THR A 125 -5.25 -4.16 -7.01
CA THR A 125 -6.02 -5.39 -6.93
C THR A 125 -7.51 -5.12 -7.13
N ILE A 126 -8.05 -4.06 -6.54
CA ILE A 126 -9.43 -3.64 -6.77
C ILE A 126 -9.64 -3.35 -8.24
N TYR A 127 -8.73 -2.60 -8.87
CA TYR A 127 -8.80 -2.30 -10.29
C TYR A 127 -8.81 -3.57 -11.14
N ASP A 128 -7.88 -4.48 -10.88
CA ASP A 128 -7.79 -5.75 -11.60
C ASP A 128 -9.06 -6.59 -11.46
N MET A 129 -9.59 -6.69 -10.24
CA MET A 129 -10.81 -7.46 -9.98
C MET A 129 -12.04 -6.87 -10.68
N CYS A 130 -12.04 -5.56 -10.90
CA CYS A 130 -13.14 -4.84 -11.53
C CYS A 130 -12.98 -4.67 -13.06
N LEU A 131 -11.91 -5.15 -13.65
CA LEU A 131 -11.64 -4.95 -15.09
C LEU A 131 -12.76 -5.45 -15.98
N SER A 132 -13.42 -6.55 -15.60
CA SER A 132 -14.54 -7.09 -16.38
C SER A 132 -15.77 -6.19 -16.40
N LEU A 133 -15.83 -5.20 -15.50
CA LEU A 133 -16.94 -4.25 -15.40
C LEU A 133 -16.62 -2.89 -16.04
N ILE A 134 -15.33 -2.67 -16.32
CA ILE A 134 -14.87 -1.43 -16.96
C ILE A 134 -14.88 -1.67 -18.45
N HIS A 135 -15.86 -1.16 -19.13
CA HIS A 135 -15.89 -1.28 -20.57
C HIS A 135 -15.30 -0.15 -21.23
N ILE A 136 -14.63 -0.56 -22.05
CA ILE A 136 -13.82 0.28 -22.87
C ILE A 136 -14.40 0.36 -24.25
#